data_751816d035941555d7385669aa234e0b
#
_entry.id   751816d035941555d7385669aa234e0b
#
_cell.length_a   1.000
_cell.length_b   1.000
_cell.length_c   1.000
_cell.angle_alpha   90.00
_cell.angle_beta   90.00
_cell.angle_gamma   90.00
#
_symmetry.space_group_name_H-M   'P 1'
#
loop_
_entity.id
_entity.type
_entity.pdbx_description
1 polymer ?
#
loop_
_entity_poly.entity_id
_entity_poly.type
_entity_poly.pdbx_seq_one_letter_code
_entity_poly.pdbx_strand_id
1 'polypeptide(L)'
;IGSWVSMTFDDKGRMICSDQYGKLFRLKMPAVDGKISASDVEKLKVGPATDTMGMGYAHGLLYAFNSLYVMINNSKGNKIFTKKSGLYRLQDTDNDDQYDKVTLLKELVGDGEHGPHSIVLSPDKQSLYVINGNHTDVPPLDSYRLPSNWKEDNLFPLIKDPRGHANDRMAPGGWIANLDPEGKKWELVSAGYRNAFDMAFDANGDLFVYDADMEWDFGLPWYRPTRITHATSASEFGWRTGNSKWSPTFPDNLPPVINIGQGSPTNLLHLKDAKFPAKYKNTLLAFDWTFGVMHAIHLKPAGSSFTGEREEFLSGIPLPLTDGAIGPDGALYFLTGGRRLDCDLYRVSYVGNESTAPIAA
;
A
#
# COMPACT_ATOMS: atom_id res chain seq x y z
N ILE A 1 14.55 -2.35 -18.28
CA ILE A 1 13.53 -1.32 -18.13
C ILE A 1 13.33 -1.03 -16.64
N GLY A 2 14.17 -0.55 -15.87
CA GLY A 2 14.00 -0.15 -14.47
C GLY A 2 13.65 -1.29 -13.51
N SER A 3 13.54 -0.97 -12.24
CA SER A 3 13.07 -1.85 -11.17
C SER A 3 11.67 -1.37 -10.77
N TRP A 4 10.64 -2.12 -11.10
CA TRP A 4 9.27 -1.71 -10.89
C TRP A 4 8.82 -1.94 -9.45
N VAL A 5 8.08 -0.99 -8.91
CA VAL A 5 7.71 -0.98 -7.48
C VAL A 5 6.23 -0.78 -7.21
N SER A 6 5.47 -0.28 -8.20
CA SER A 6 4.02 -0.15 -8.06
C SER A 6 3.32 -0.30 -9.41
N MET A 7 2.06 -0.73 -9.39
CA MET A 7 1.25 -0.98 -10.58
C MET A 7 -0.23 -0.68 -10.35
N THR A 8 -0.91 -0.33 -11.45
CA THR A 8 -2.37 -0.21 -11.52
C THR A 8 -2.84 -0.52 -12.94
N PHE A 9 -4.14 -0.71 -13.13
CA PHE A 9 -4.75 -0.79 -14.46
C PHE A 9 -5.56 0.45 -14.78
N ASP A 10 -5.47 0.95 -16.01
CA ASP A 10 -6.31 2.03 -16.49
C ASP A 10 -7.70 1.52 -16.97
N ASP A 11 -8.58 2.43 -17.35
CA ASP A 11 -9.93 2.14 -17.84
C ASP A 11 -9.96 1.42 -19.20
N LYS A 12 -8.83 1.42 -19.92
CA LYS A 12 -8.64 0.69 -21.18
C LYS A 12 -8.04 -0.71 -20.94
N GLY A 13 -7.84 -1.11 -19.68
CA GLY A 13 -7.25 -2.38 -19.28
C GLY A 13 -5.75 -2.49 -19.53
N ARG A 14 -5.06 -1.36 -19.70
CA ARG A 14 -3.61 -1.32 -19.83
C ARG A 14 -2.98 -1.20 -18.44
N MET A 15 -1.86 -1.86 -18.23
CA MET A 15 -1.12 -1.76 -16.99
C MET A 15 -0.27 -0.48 -16.97
N ILE A 16 -0.28 0.25 -15.86
CA ILE A 16 0.63 1.36 -15.58
C ILE A 16 1.51 0.95 -14.42
N CYS A 17 2.83 1.11 -14.59
CA CYS A 17 3.82 0.79 -13.57
C CYS A 17 4.73 1.99 -13.29
N SER A 18 5.23 2.09 -12.07
CA SER A 18 6.34 3.00 -11.72
C SER A 18 7.63 2.21 -11.47
N ASP A 19 8.75 2.74 -11.90
CA ASP A 19 10.05 2.26 -11.43
C ASP A 19 10.39 2.92 -10.07
N GLN A 20 11.39 2.39 -9.39
CA GLN A 20 11.82 2.90 -8.07
C GLN A 20 12.29 4.37 -8.08
N TYR A 21 12.47 4.98 -9.24
CA TYR A 21 12.82 6.40 -9.42
C TYR A 21 11.66 7.24 -9.96
N GLY A 22 10.46 6.64 -10.09
CA GLY A 22 9.22 7.32 -10.46
C GLY A 22 9.05 7.58 -11.95
N LYS A 23 9.79 6.92 -12.81
CA LYS A 23 9.42 6.86 -14.22
C LYS A 23 8.18 6.00 -14.36
N LEU A 24 7.21 6.49 -15.10
CA LEU A 24 5.96 5.78 -15.36
C LEU A 24 6.03 5.09 -16.71
N PHE A 25 5.54 3.86 -16.73
CA PHE A 25 5.45 3.03 -17.94
C PHE A 25 4.02 2.53 -18.10
N ARG A 26 3.62 2.36 -19.35
CA ARG A 26 2.33 1.76 -19.68
C ARG A 26 2.55 0.55 -20.59
N LEU A 27 1.83 -0.52 -20.31
CA LEU A 27 1.91 -1.77 -21.04
C LEU A 27 0.54 -2.12 -21.60
N LYS A 28 0.48 -2.42 -22.88
CA LYS A 28 -0.67 -3.10 -23.47
C LYS A 28 -0.60 -4.57 -23.06
N MET A 29 -1.62 -5.05 -22.35
CA MET A 29 -1.63 -6.44 -21.92
C MET A 29 -1.80 -7.37 -23.12
N PRO A 30 -0.97 -8.44 -23.21
CA PRO A 30 -1.09 -9.42 -24.28
C PRO A 30 -2.33 -10.30 -24.08
N ALA A 31 -2.70 -11.05 -25.13
CA ALA A 31 -3.60 -12.19 -24.97
C ALA A 31 -3.03 -13.19 -23.96
N VAL A 32 -3.89 -14.08 -23.43
CA VAL A 32 -3.59 -14.96 -22.28
C VAL A 32 -2.25 -15.70 -22.37
N ASP A 33 -1.85 -16.13 -23.55
CA ASP A 33 -0.59 -16.86 -23.80
C ASP A 33 0.47 -16.00 -24.53
N GLY A 34 0.20 -14.69 -24.65
CA GLY A 34 1.11 -13.76 -25.32
C GLY A 34 2.30 -13.38 -24.45
N LYS A 35 3.39 -13.00 -25.10
CA LYS A 35 4.58 -12.47 -24.45
C LYS A 35 4.59 -10.95 -24.59
N ILE A 36 5.05 -10.28 -23.55
CA ILE A 36 5.35 -8.86 -23.58
C ILE A 36 6.75 -8.67 -24.15
N SER A 37 6.88 -7.82 -25.13
CA SER A 37 8.18 -7.41 -25.70
C SER A 37 8.51 -5.97 -25.28
N ALA A 38 9.73 -5.55 -25.49
CA ALA A 38 10.15 -4.17 -25.19
C ALA A 38 9.35 -3.11 -25.95
N SER A 39 8.83 -3.46 -27.14
CA SER A 39 7.98 -2.57 -27.94
C SER A 39 6.55 -2.39 -27.40
N ASP A 40 6.12 -3.26 -26.49
CA ASP A 40 4.81 -3.17 -25.84
C ASP A 40 4.84 -2.27 -24.59
N VAL A 41 6.04 -1.81 -24.20
CA VAL A 41 6.27 -0.98 -23.03
C VAL A 41 6.51 0.45 -23.46
N GLU A 42 5.56 1.31 -23.18
CA GLU A 42 5.64 2.75 -23.44
C GLU A 42 6.12 3.47 -22.18
N LYS A 43 7.09 4.39 -22.34
CA LYS A 43 7.41 5.34 -21.27
C LYS A 43 6.46 6.52 -21.37
N LEU A 44 5.67 6.76 -20.32
CA LEU A 44 4.71 7.86 -20.25
C LEU A 44 5.42 9.22 -20.12
N LYS A 45 4.88 10.21 -20.81
CA LYS A 45 5.22 11.61 -20.60
C LYS A 45 4.39 12.15 -19.45
N VAL A 46 5.03 12.86 -18.53
CA VAL A 46 4.38 13.40 -17.33
C VAL A 46 4.78 14.86 -17.16
N GLY A 47 3.79 15.73 -17.19
CA GLY A 47 3.99 17.18 -17.08
C GLY A 47 4.57 17.81 -18.35
N PRO A 48 5.10 19.04 -18.24
CA PRO A 48 5.71 19.73 -19.36
C PRO A 48 6.83 18.90 -20.00
N ALA A 49 6.99 18.99 -21.31
CA ALA A 49 7.99 18.23 -22.09
C ALA A 49 9.45 18.40 -21.58
N THR A 50 9.70 19.39 -20.75
CA THR A 50 10.99 19.66 -20.09
C THR A 50 11.21 18.86 -18.80
N ASP A 51 10.16 18.22 -18.25
CA ASP A 51 10.30 17.40 -17.02
C ASP A 51 10.76 15.99 -17.40
N THR A 52 12.07 15.79 -17.48
CA THR A 52 12.68 14.49 -17.80
C THR A 52 12.89 13.60 -16.59
N MET A 53 12.64 14.12 -15.38
CA MET A 53 13.00 13.46 -14.12
C MET A 53 11.94 12.50 -13.60
N GLY A 54 10.74 12.48 -14.18
CA GLY A 54 9.62 11.65 -13.71
C GLY A 54 9.03 12.16 -12.39
N MET A 55 8.32 11.27 -11.69
CA MET A 55 7.58 11.62 -10.49
C MET A 55 8.41 11.56 -9.18
N GLY A 56 9.66 11.15 -9.22
CA GLY A 56 10.39 10.83 -8.00
C GLY A 56 9.97 9.44 -7.47
N TYR A 57 10.24 9.09 -6.24
CA TYR A 57 9.92 7.77 -5.69
C TYR A 57 8.39 7.55 -5.60
N ALA A 58 7.78 7.13 -6.71
CA ALA A 58 6.35 6.85 -6.83
C ALA A 58 6.04 5.46 -6.27
N HIS A 59 5.64 5.39 -4.99
CA HIS A 59 5.41 4.16 -4.26
C HIS A 59 3.97 3.63 -4.38
N GLY A 60 2.99 4.49 -4.64
CA GLY A 60 1.60 4.09 -4.81
C GLY A 60 1.02 4.64 -6.09
N LEU A 61 0.32 3.81 -6.84
CA LEU A 61 -0.40 4.15 -8.07
C LEU A 61 -1.85 3.72 -7.97
N LEU A 62 -2.76 4.60 -8.42
CA LEU A 62 -4.16 4.25 -8.59
C LEU A 62 -4.75 5.01 -9.79
N TYR A 63 -5.30 4.29 -10.76
CA TYR A 63 -6.11 4.91 -11.80
C TYR A 63 -7.58 4.95 -11.36
N ALA A 64 -8.12 6.14 -11.23
CA ALA A 64 -9.52 6.38 -10.88
C ALA A 64 -9.94 7.79 -11.33
N PHE A 65 -11.24 8.04 -11.48
CA PHE A 65 -11.78 9.38 -11.82
C PHE A 65 -11.11 10.00 -13.05
N ASN A 66 -10.88 9.19 -14.08
CA ASN A 66 -10.17 9.58 -15.30
C ASN A 66 -8.84 10.30 -15.02
N SER A 67 -8.08 9.77 -14.08
CA SER A 67 -6.82 10.34 -13.61
C SER A 67 -5.92 9.25 -13.04
N LEU A 68 -4.62 9.47 -13.12
CA LEU A 68 -3.66 8.65 -12.38
C LEU A 68 -3.27 9.38 -11.09
N TYR A 69 -3.57 8.77 -9.95
CA TYR A 69 -3.09 9.23 -8.64
C TYR A 69 -1.76 8.57 -8.33
N VAL A 70 -0.82 9.37 -7.84
CA VAL A 70 0.55 8.94 -7.54
C VAL A 70 0.93 9.39 -6.15
N MET A 71 1.30 8.44 -5.28
CA MET A 71 1.90 8.73 -3.99
C MET A 71 3.41 8.81 -4.14
N ILE A 72 3.97 9.99 -3.86
CA ILE A 72 5.41 10.21 -3.89
C ILE A 72 5.97 10.16 -2.47
N ASN A 73 7.01 9.36 -2.29
CA ASN A 73 7.79 9.24 -1.08
C ASN A 73 9.24 9.70 -1.36
N ASN A 74 9.46 11.00 -1.38
CA ASN A 74 10.75 11.56 -1.72
C ASN A 74 11.52 11.99 -0.46
N SER A 75 12.80 11.63 -0.37
CA SER A 75 13.58 11.96 0.81
C SER A 75 13.99 13.44 0.86
N LYS A 76 13.97 14.01 2.07
CA LYS A 76 14.54 15.34 2.32
C LYS A 76 16.00 15.36 1.90
N GLY A 77 16.35 16.32 1.06
CA GLY A 77 17.74 16.49 0.58
C GLY A 77 18.09 15.70 -0.68
N ASN A 78 17.15 14.97 -1.28
CA ASN A 78 17.35 14.46 -2.62
C ASN A 78 17.47 15.62 -3.62
N LYS A 79 18.65 15.78 -4.21
CA LYS A 79 18.93 16.86 -5.17
C LYS A 79 18.52 16.51 -6.60
N ILE A 80 18.18 15.26 -6.86
CA ILE A 80 17.83 14.75 -8.19
C ILE A 80 16.34 14.96 -8.45
N PHE A 81 15.48 14.66 -7.48
CA PHE A 81 14.04 14.80 -7.60
C PHE A 81 13.57 16.04 -6.85
N THR A 82 12.88 16.92 -7.56
CA THR A 82 12.39 18.18 -7.01
C THR A 82 10.97 18.10 -6.46
N LYS A 83 10.24 17.01 -6.80
CA LYS A 83 8.88 16.81 -6.30
C LYS A 83 8.90 16.42 -4.83
N LYS A 84 8.04 17.08 -4.05
CA LYS A 84 7.88 16.82 -2.62
C LYS A 84 7.12 15.52 -2.38
N SER A 85 7.32 14.88 -1.23
CA SER A 85 6.45 13.79 -0.78
C SER A 85 5.00 14.27 -0.71
N GLY A 86 4.08 13.41 -1.12
CA GLY A 86 2.67 13.75 -1.12
C GLY A 86 1.86 13.03 -2.18
N LEU A 87 0.58 13.36 -2.23
CA LEU A 87 -0.36 12.84 -3.19
C LEU A 87 -0.48 13.77 -4.40
N TYR A 88 -0.28 13.21 -5.57
CA TYR A 88 -0.40 13.90 -6.85
C TYR A 88 -1.53 13.29 -7.69
N ARG A 89 -2.15 14.15 -8.50
CA ARG A 89 -3.11 13.76 -9.54
C ARG A 89 -2.56 14.14 -10.90
N LEU A 90 -2.53 13.17 -11.81
CA LEU A 90 -2.09 13.32 -13.19
C LEU A 90 -3.28 13.18 -14.11
N GLN A 91 -3.43 14.11 -15.04
CA GLN A 91 -4.53 14.14 -15.99
C GLN A 91 -4.02 14.33 -17.41
N ASP A 92 -4.67 13.65 -18.35
CA ASP A 92 -4.60 13.90 -19.79
C ASP A 92 -5.69 14.90 -20.12
N THR A 93 -5.32 16.16 -20.43
CA THR A 93 -6.31 17.23 -20.69
C THR A 93 -6.48 17.56 -22.16
N ASP A 94 -5.58 17.11 -23.02
CA ASP A 94 -5.62 17.31 -24.47
C ASP A 94 -5.97 16.04 -25.26
N ASN A 95 -6.17 14.91 -24.55
CA ASN A 95 -6.55 13.60 -25.09
C ASN A 95 -5.49 13.00 -26.04
N ASP A 96 -4.22 13.23 -25.76
CA ASP A 96 -3.10 12.60 -26.49
C ASP A 96 -2.63 11.29 -25.85
N ASP A 97 -3.34 10.84 -24.79
CA ASP A 97 -3.08 9.62 -24.03
C ASP A 97 -1.78 9.71 -23.19
N GLN A 98 -1.34 10.93 -22.86
CA GLN A 98 -0.24 11.24 -21.92
C GLN A 98 -0.78 12.09 -20.77
N TYR A 99 0.08 12.41 -19.80
CA TYR A 99 -0.32 13.19 -18.64
C TYR A 99 0.33 14.58 -18.66
N ASP A 100 -0.35 15.53 -19.30
CA ASP A 100 0.11 16.92 -19.45
C ASP A 100 -0.07 17.75 -18.17
N LYS A 101 -1.05 17.43 -17.34
CA LYS A 101 -1.35 18.16 -16.11
C LYS A 101 -1.02 17.36 -14.86
N VAL A 102 -0.14 17.91 -14.05
CA VAL A 102 0.30 17.36 -12.75
C VAL A 102 -0.12 18.30 -11.62
N THR A 103 -0.94 17.83 -10.70
CA THR A 103 -1.45 18.61 -9.57
C THR A 103 -1.01 17.97 -8.26
N LEU A 104 -0.31 18.69 -7.39
CA LEU A 104 -0.08 18.29 -6.00
C LEU A 104 -1.37 18.53 -5.21
N LEU A 105 -2.04 17.44 -4.78
CA LEU A 105 -3.26 17.52 -4.00
C LEU A 105 -2.97 17.81 -2.53
N LYS A 106 -1.95 17.18 -1.97
CA LYS A 106 -1.48 17.43 -0.60
C LYS A 106 -0.01 17.10 -0.44
N GLU A 107 0.74 18.05 0.09
CA GLU A 107 2.12 17.80 0.55
C GLU A 107 2.08 17.03 1.87
N LEU A 108 2.93 16.00 1.98
CA LEU A 108 3.10 15.20 3.17
C LEU A 108 4.54 15.34 3.68
N VAL A 109 4.68 15.62 4.97
CA VAL A 109 6.00 15.67 5.61
C VAL A 109 6.37 14.25 6.01
N GLY A 110 7.05 13.56 5.11
CA GLY A 110 7.45 12.17 5.30
C GLY A 110 8.47 11.72 4.26
N ASP A 111 9.31 10.78 4.62
CA ASP A 111 10.34 10.23 3.74
C ASP A 111 10.85 8.85 4.19
N GLY A 112 11.71 8.26 3.35
CA GLY A 112 12.38 7.01 3.64
C GLY A 112 11.47 5.79 3.54
N GLU A 113 11.91 4.70 4.12
CA GLU A 113 11.18 3.42 3.99
C GLU A 113 9.85 3.39 4.75
N HIS A 114 9.60 4.31 5.67
CA HIS A 114 8.36 4.46 6.41
C HIS A 114 7.58 5.73 6.03
N GLY A 115 7.82 6.24 4.86
CA GLY A 115 7.16 7.43 4.31
C GLY A 115 5.72 7.19 3.83
N PRO A 116 5.22 8.03 2.91
CA PRO A 116 3.95 7.79 2.22
C PRO A 116 4.02 6.57 1.31
N HIS A 117 2.94 5.76 1.26
CA HIS A 117 2.93 4.49 0.52
C HIS A 117 1.77 4.37 -0.48
N SER A 118 0.69 3.70 -0.13
CA SER A 118 -0.31 3.24 -1.08
C SER A 118 -1.57 4.12 -1.13
N ILE A 119 -2.34 3.92 -2.20
CA ILE A 119 -3.62 4.57 -2.47
C ILE A 119 -4.59 3.49 -2.92
N VAL A 120 -5.79 3.45 -2.34
CA VAL A 120 -6.86 2.57 -2.80
C VAL A 120 -8.17 3.35 -3.00
N LEU A 121 -9.01 2.85 -3.90
CA LEU A 121 -10.34 3.38 -4.14
C LEU A 121 -11.30 2.88 -3.06
N SER A 122 -12.19 3.75 -2.57
CA SER A 122 -13.27 3.34 -1.65
C SER A 122 -14.21 2.32 -2.29
N PRO A 123 -14.88 1.46 -1.51
CA PRO A 123 -15.80 0.45 -2.05
C PRO A 123 -16.96 1.03 -2.87
N ASP A 124 -17.46 2.20 -2.48
CA ASP A 124 -18.50 2.95 -3.19
C ASP A 124 -17.98 3.72 -4.42
N LYS A 125 -16.67 3.69 -4.63
CA LYS A 125 -15.96 4.38 -5.73
C LYS A 125 -16.16 5.91 -5.74
N GLN A 126 -16.38 6.52 -4.57
CA GLN A 126 -16.60 7.96 -4.46
C GLN A 126 -15.42 8.72 -3.85
N SER A 127 -14.51 8.02 -3.18
CA SER A 127 -13.38 8.62 -2.45
C SER A 127 -12.12 7.75 -2.56
N LEU A 128 -11.03 8.27 -2.05
CA LEU A 128 -9.73 7.62 -1.99
C LEU A 128 -9.34 7.38 -0.53
N TYR A 129 -8.57 6.34 -0.31
CA TYR A 129 -7.87 6.11 0.95
C TYR A 129 -6.37 6.11 0.68
N VAL A 130 -5.62 6.73 1.59
CA VAL A 130 -4.15 6.76 1.55
C VAL A 130 -3.58 6.22 2.85
N ILE A 131 -2.44 5.54 2.75
CA ILE A 131 -1.75 4.96 3.88
C ILE A 131 -0.30 5.45 3.96
N ASN A 132 0.15 5.66 5.18
CA ASN A 132 1.45 6.23 5.47
C ASN A 132 2.12 5.51 6.64
N GLY A 133 3.43 5.31 6.55
CA GLY A 133 4.23 4.80 7.66
C GLY A 133 4.55 5.88 8.70
N ASN A 134 5.15 5.46 9.82
CA ASN A 134 5.41 6.32 10.98
C ASN A 134 6.48 7.41 10.78
N HIS A 135 7.09 7.48 9.60
CA HIS A 135 7.96 8.61 9.21
C HIS A 135 7.18 9.70 8.44
N THR A 136 5.86 9.61 8.41
CA THR A 136 4.99 10.60 7.78
C THR A 136 4.13 11.29 8.84
N ASP A 137 4.38 12.57 9.08
CA ASP A 137 3.60 13.35 10.03
C ASP A 137 2.14 13.44 9.58
N VAL A 138 1.20 13.38 10.53
CA VAL A 138 -0.21 13.67 10.24
C VAL A 138 -0.33 15.17 9.95
N PRO A 139 -0.66 15.58 8.72
CA PRO A 139 -0.85 16.98 8.41
C PRO A 139 -2.15 17.51 9.06
N PRO A 140 -2.38 18.81 9.10
CA PRO A 140 -3.71 19.33 9.41
C PRO A 140 -4.75 18.75 8.44
N LEU A 141 -5.78 18.12 9.00
CA LEU A 141 -6.88 17.47 8.28
C LEU A 141 -8.20 18.18 8.60
N ASP A 142 -9.20 17.99 7.74
CA ASP A 142 -10.51 18.64 7.90
C ASP A 142 -11.34 17.99 9.00
N SER A 143 -11.17 16.68 9.20
CA SER A 143 -11.83 15.93 10.28
C SER A 143 -11.01 14.72 10.75
N TYR A 144 -11.36 14.23 11.93
CA TYR A 144 -10.68 13.13 12.62
C TYR A 144 -11.73 12.19 13.20
N ARG A 145 -11.69 10.91 12.83
CA ARG A 145 -12.57 9.90 13.44
C ARG A 145 -12.07 9.46 14.81
N LEU A 146 -10.76 9.52 15.05
CA LEU A 146 -10.16 9.17 16.34
C LEU A 146 -9.65 10.44 17.06
N PRO A 147 -9.60 10.41 18.41
CA PRO A 147 -9.07 11.51 19.20
C PRO A 147 -7.62 11.84 18.81
N SER A 148 -7.25 13.13 18.89
CA SER A 148 -5.89 13.60 18.58
C SER A 148 -5.06 13.94 19.82
N ASN A 149 -5.32 13.29 20.94
CA ASN A 149 -4.69 13.53 22.25
C ASN A 149 -3.50 12.61 22.54
N TRP A 150 -2.82 12.10 21.51
CA TRP A 150 -1.71 11.14 21.62
C TRP A 150 -0.56 11.57 22.55
N LYS A 151 -0.43 12.85 22.86
CA LYS A 151 0.60 13.34 23.79
C LYS A 151 0.38 12.88 25.23
N GLU A 152 -0.86 12.55 25.58
CA GLU A 152 -1.25 12.14 26.93
C GLU A 152 -0.98 10.65 27.19
N ASP A 153 -0.70 9.89 26.15
CA ASP A 153 -0.51 8.43 26.22
C ASP A 153 0.83 8.00 26.81
N ASN A 154 1.76 8.92 27.00
CA ASN A 154 3.08 8.60 27.52
C ASN A 154 3.12 8.74 29.06
N LEU A 155 2.73 7.69 29.76
CA LEU A 155 2.82 7.61 31.23
C LEU A 155 4.27 7.52 31.75
N PHE A 156 5.21 7.13 30.89
CA PHE A 156 6.62 6.98 31.20
C PHE A 156 7.48 7.89 30.32
N PRO A 157 8.71 8.19 30.75
CA PRO A 157 9.67 8.88 29.87
C PRO A 157 9.79 8.14 28.54
N LEU A 158 9.84 8.91 27.46
CA LEU A 158 10.03 8.35 26.12
C LEU A 158 11.35 7.56 26.06
N ILE A 159 11.23 6.26 25.87
CA ILE A 159 12.36 5.40 25.56
C ILE A 159 12.54 5.43 24.05
N LYS A 160 13.64 6.01 23.60
CA LYS A 160 13.94 6.08 22.17
C LYS A 160 14.31 4.70 21.65
N ASP A 161 13.97 4.43 20.39
CA ASP A 161 14.43 3.25 19.68
C ASP A 161 15.96 3.22 19.65
N PRO A 162 16.61 2.19 20.20
CA PRO A 162 18.08 2.12 20.31
C PRO A 162 18.77 2.04 18.95
N ARG A 163 18.08 1.65 17.89
CA ARG A 163 18.61 1.63 16.52
C ARG A 163 18.42 2.94 15.76
N GLY A 164 17.76 3.92 16.34
CA GLY A 164 17.55 5.22 15.73
C GLY A 164 16.34 5.29 14.80
N HIS A 165 15.57 4.22 14.62
CA HIS A 165 14.34 4.25 13.86
C HIS A 165 13.26 5.06 14.60
N ALA A 166 12.72 6.08 13.93
CA ALA A 166 11.65 6.93 14.46
C ALA A 166 11.94 7.55 15.85
N ASN A 167 13.20 7.85 16.15
CA ASN A 167 13.60 8.49 17.41
C ASN A 167 13.02 9.88 17.62
N ASP A 168 12.73 10.57 16.54
CA ASP A 168 12.18 11.92 16.47
C ASP A 168 10.66 11.92 16.21
N ARG A 169 10.03 10.73 16.15
CA ARG A 169 8.63 10.58 15.84
C ARG A 169 7.82 10.28 17.08
N MET A 170 6.66 10.90 17.15
CA MET A 170 5.68 10.74 18.21
C MET A 170 4.45 9.99 17.69
N ALA A 171 3.58 9.56 18.61
CA ALA A 171 2.25 9.11 18.22
C ALA A 171 1.55 10.12 17.31
N PRO A 172 0.72 9.66 16.36
CA PRO A 172 0.14 8.32 16.29
C PRO A 172 0.96 7.30 15.48
N GLY A 173 2.12 7.63 14.96
CA GLY A 173 2.86 6.77 14.03
C GLY A 173 2.23 6.75 12.64
N GLY A 174 2.17 5.57 12.00
CA GLY A 174 1.53 5.41 10.70
C GLY A 174 0.01 5.62 10.77
N TRP A 175 -0.58 6.06 9.66
CA TRP A 175 -1.97 6.50 9.64
C TRP A 175 -2.62 6.32 8.26
N ILE A 176 -3.97 6.30 8.28
CA ILE A 176 -4.83 6.19 7.09
C ILE A 176 -5.77 7.38 7.07
N ALA A 177 -5.90 8.03 5.91
CA ALA A 177 -6.91 9.05 5.68
C ALA A 177 -7.79 8.71 4.47
N ASN A 178 -9.05 9.12 4.56
CA ASN A 178 -9.99 9.19 3.45
C ASN A 178 -9.98 10.60 2.87
N LEU A 179 -10.16 10.73 1.55
CA LEU A 179 -10.21 12.03 0.88
C LEU A 179 -11.10 12.00 -0.37
N ASP A 180 -11.65 13.16 -0.73
CA ASP A 180 -12.35 13.32 -2.01
C ASP A 180 -11.38 13.27 -3.22
N PRO A 181 -11.87 13.01 -4.44
CA PRO A 181 -11.00 12.88 -5.61
C PRO A 181 -10.19 14.13 -5.98
N GLU A 182 -10.63 15.32 -5.57
CA GLU A 182 -9.92 16.58 -5.77
C GLU A 182 -8.92 16.88 -4.66
N GLY A 183 -8.87 16.05 -3.60
CA GLY A 183 -8.00 16.24 -2.45
C GLY A 183 -8.30 17.47 -1.59
N LYS A 184 -9.55 17.96 -1.62
CA LYS A 184 -9.98 19.16 -0.88
C LYS A 184 -10.39 18.85 0.54
N LYS A 185 -10.92 17.66 0.80
CA LYS A 185 -11.37 17.22 2.12
C LYS A 185 -10.62 15.97 2.53
N TRP A 186 -10.01 15.99 3.70
CA TRP A 186 -9.24 14.91 4.26
C TRP A 186 -9.73 14.56 5.65
N GLU A 187 -9.97 13.27 5.89
CA GLU A 187 -10.42 12.76 7.18
C GLU A 187 -9.48 11.66 7.67
N LEU A 188 -8.97 11.78 8.91
CA LEU A 188 -8.22 10.72 9.55
C LEU A 188 -9.14 9.58 9.95
N VAL A 189 -8.87 8.36 9.45
CA VAL A 189 -9.71 7.18 9.66
C VAL A 189 -9.16 6.26 10.73
N SER A 190 -7.86 6.00 10.69
CA SER A 190 -7.16 5.04 11.55
C SER A 190 -5.70 5.42 11.74
N ALA A 191 -5.10 5.01 12.85
CA ALA A 191 -3.71 5.30 13.16
C ALA A 191 -3.05 4.23 14.06
N GLY A 192 -1.83 4.47 14.51
CA GLY A 192 -1.13 3.58 15.42
C GLY A 192 -0.34 2.46 14.74
N TYR A 193 0.00 2.63 13.47
CA TYR A 193 0.83 1.68 12.73
C TYR A 193 2.32 2.04 12.83
N ARG A 194 3.18 1.04 12.62
CA ARG A 194 4.61 1.30 12.43
C ARG A 194 4.91 1.68 10.99
N ASN A 195 4.81 0.73 10.08
CA ASN A 195 5.00 0.93 8.65
C ASN A 195 3.97 0.11 7.90
N ALA A 196 2.71 0.54 8.02
CA ALA A 196 1.64 0.00 7.23
C ALA A 196 1.87 0.37 5.76
N PHE A 197 2.18 -0.62 4.93
CA PHE A 197 2.63 -0.37 3.57
C PHE A 197 1.48 -0.34 2.58
N ASP A 198 0.54 -1.28 2.72
CA ASP A 198 -0.60 -1.36 1.82
C ASP A 198 -1.88 -1.81 2.54
N MET A 199 -3.02 -1.62 1.88
CA MET A 199 -4.34 -1.88 2.41
C MET A 199 -5.30 -2.37 1.31
N ALA A 200 -6.31 -3.13 1.71
CA ALA A 200 -7.31 -3.65 0.79
C ALA A 200 -8.70 -3.68 1.44
N PHE A 201 -9.72 -3.38 0.65
CA PHE A 201 -11.11 -3.61 1.02
C PHE A 201 -11.58 -5.01 0.62
N ASP A 202 -12.27 -5.69 1.52
CA ASP A 202 -12.96 -6.92 1.20
C ASP A 202 -14.25 -6.67 0.37
N ALA A 203 -15.04 -7.72 0.15
CA ALA A 203 -16.27 -7.62 -0.61
C ALA A 203 -17.38 -6.83 0.11
N ASN A 204 -17.32 -6.74 1.44
CA ASN A 204 -18.30 -6.05 2.28
C ASN A 204 -17.92 -4.58 2.54
N GLY A 205 -16.72 -4.18 2.18
CA GLY A 205 -16.20 -2.83 2.42
C GLY A 205 -15.41 -2.70 3.73
N ASP A 206 -15.05 -3.81 4.37
CA ASP A 206 -14.14 -3.80 5.50
C ASP A 206 -12.69 -3.59 5.03
N LEU A 207 -11.97 -2.69 5.71
CA LEU A 207 -10.60 -2.31 5.35
C LEU A 207 -9.58 -3.11 6.15
N PHE A 208 -8.65 -3.74 5.44
CA PHE A 208 -7.53 -4.48 6.03
C PHE A 208 -6.20 -3.84 5.67
N VAL A 209 -5.23 -3.99 6.57
CA VAL A 209 -3.91 -3.35 6.46
C VAL A 209 -2.81 -4.35 6.78
N TYR A 210 -1.72 -4.32 6.02
CA TYR A 210 -0.51 -5.07 6.31
C TYR A 210 0.54 -4.14 6.93
N ASP A 211 0.75 -4.28 8.25
CA ASP A 211 1.66 -3.47 9.05
C ASP A 211 2.97 -4.22 9.32
N ALA A 212 4.09 -3.51 9.22
CA ALA A 212 5.43 -4.06 9.40
C ALA A 212 5.68 -4.52 10.84
N ASP A 213 6.70 -5.37 10.98
CA ASP A 213 7.21 -5.82 12.27
C ASP A 213 7.95 -4.70 13.03
N MET A 214 8.38 -5.02 14.24
CA MET A 214 9.29 -4.21 15.02
C MET A 214 10.26 -5.11 15.79
N GLU A 215 11.54 -4.82 15.68
CA GLU A 215 12.60 -5.66 16.24
C GLU A 215 12.95 -5.32 17.68
N TRP A 216 12.38 -4.23 18.20
CA TRP A 216 12.70 -3.70 19.54
C TRP A 216 11.43 -3.29 20.27
N ASP A 217 11.43 -3.50 21.59
CA ASP A 217 10.37 -3.07 22.49
C ASP A 217 11.00 -2.69 23.85
N PHE A 218 10.63 -1.56 24.43
CA PHE A 218 11.22 -1.00 25.65
C PHE A 218 12.75 -0.89 25.63
N GLY A 219 13.32 -0.56 24.44
CA GLY A 219 14.77 -0.50 24.29
C GLY A 219 15.48 -1.87 24.30
N LEU A 220 14.74 -2.96 24.30
CA LEU A 220 15.21 -4.34 24.28
C LEU A 220 14.91 -5.00 22.94
N PRO A 221 15.70 -5.99 22.49
CA PRO A 221 15.47 -6.69 21.21
C PRO A 221 14.29 -7.67 21.30
N TRP A 222 13.15 -7.20 21.74
CA TRP A 222 11.91 -7.95 21.81
C TRP A 222 11.12 -7.76 20.53
N TYR A 223 11.03 -8.82 19.77
CA TYR A 223 10.41 -8.80 18.45
C TYR A 223 8.87 -8.74 18.51
N ARG A 224 8.29 -7.86 17.68
CA ARG A 224 6.85 -7.78 17.41
C ARG A 224 6.62 -8.09 15.94
N PRO A 225 5.75 -9.05 15.58
CA PRO A 225 5.59 -9.54 14.21
C PRO A 225 4.92 -8.52 13.28
N THR A 226 5.11 -8.74 11.98
CA THR A 226 4.22 -8.18 10.96
C THR A 226 2.81 -8.71 11.20
N ARG A 227 1.80 -7.92 10.86
CA ARG A 227 0.41 -8.25 11.19
C ARG A 227 -0.58 -7.75 10.13
N ILE A 228 -1.66 -8.49 9.95
CA ILE A 228 -2.86 -7.98 9.27
C ILE A 228 -3.80 -7.41 10.34
N THR A 229 -4.28 -6.20 10.12
CA THR A 229 -5.25 -5.53 11.00
C THR A 229 -6.53 -5.23 10.26
N HIS A 230 -7.65 -5.22 10.96
CA HIS A 230 -8.93 -4.75 10.47
C HIS A 230 -9.08 -3.27 10.87
N ALA A 231 -8.88 -2.37 9.90
CA ALA A 231 -8.90 -0.92 10.11
C ALA A 231 -10.34 -0.40 10.14
N THR A 232 -11.02 -0.61 11.25
CA THR A 232 -12.35 -0.04 11.47
C THR A 232 -12.30 1.48 11.62
N SER A 233 -13.45 2.14 11.53
CA SER A 233 -13.56 3.58 11.78
C SER A 233 -13.06 3.93 13.18
N ALA A 234 -12.16 4.90 13.29
CA ALA A 234 -11.54 5.35 14.53
C ALA A 234 -10.62 4.31 15.21
N SER A 235 -10.12 3.32 14.47
CA SER A 235 -9.21 2.31 15.02
C SER A 235 -7.82 2.86 15.33
N GLU A 236 -7.23 2.34 16.41
CA GLU A 236 -5.87 2.64 16.87
C GLU A 236 -5.13 1.31 17.10
N PHE A 237 -3.89 1.22 16.63
CA PHE A 237 -3.10 -0.02 16.67
C PHE A 237 -1.82 0.08 17.51
N GLY A 238 -1.73 1.12 18.32
CA GLY A 238 -0.85 1.20 19.48
C GLY A 238 0.63 1.43 19.22
N TRP A 239 1.05 1.85 18.01
CA TRP A 239 2.45 2.18 17.82
C TRP A 239 2.85 3.39 18.68
N ARG A 240 3.98 3.27 19.40
CA ARG A 240 4.60 4.37 20.15
C ARG A 240 6.11 4.25 20.03
N THR A 241 6.80 5.39 19.98
CA THR A 241 8.26 5.38 19.89
C THR A 241 8.87 4.71 21.10
N GLY A 242 9.80 3.77 20.87
CA GLY A 242 10.50 3.02 21.92
C GLY A 242 9.68 1.97 22.66
N ASN A 243 8.36 1.98 22.51
CA ASN A 243 7.45 1.01 23.12
C ASN A 243 6.79 0.09 22.09
N SER A 244 7.34 0.07 20.87
CA SER A 244 6.86 -0.81 19.84
C SER A 244 5.34 -0.64 19.53
N LYS A 245 4.58 -1.69 19.76
CA LYS A 245 3.13 -1.73 19.63
C LYS A 245 2.54 -2.09 20.99
N TRP A 246 1.64 -1.30 21.49
CA TRP A 246 0.93 -1.60 22.73
C TRP A 246 0.30 -2.99 22.72
N SER A 247 0.18 -3.58 23.88
CA SER A 247 -0.48 -4.86 24.01
C SER A 247 -1.96 -4.75 23.57
N PRO A 248 -2.49 -5.75 22.84
CA PRO A 248 -3.91 -5.81 22.50
C PRO A 248 -4.84 -5.96 23.73
N THR A 249 -4.28 -6.07 24.93
CA THR A 249 -5.05 -6.05 26.18
C THR A 249 -5.44 -4.65 26.60
N PHE A 250 -4.83 -3.61 26.03
CA PHE A 250 -5.26 -2.22 26.26
C PHE A 250 -6.52 -1.92 25.44
N PRO A 251 -7.54 -1.26 26.05
CA PRO A 251 -8.82 -1.03 25.37
C PRO A 251 -8.69 -0.16 24.11
N ASP A 252 -7.68 0.70 24.06
CA ASP A 252 -7.44 1.65 22.96
C ASP A 252 -6.62 1.03 21.81
N ASN A 253 -6.13 -0.20 21.98
CA ASN A 253 -5.31 -0.89 21.00
C ASN A 253 -6.02 -2.13 20.48
N LEU A 254 -6.48 -2.08 19.24
CA LEU A 254 -7.18 -3.22 18.64
C LEU A 254 -6.22 -4.38 18.33
N PRO A 255 -6.68 -5.62 18.51
CA PRO A 255 -5.89 -6.80 18.18
C PRO A 255 -5.74 -6.95 16.66
N PRO A 256 -4.67 -7.62 16.20
CA PRO A 256 -4.56 -7.99 14.79
C PRO A 256 -5.56 -9.09 14.42
N VAL A 257 -5.94 -9.16 13.15
CA VAL A 257 -6.64 -10.31 12.56
C VAL A 257 -5.74 -11.55 12.61
N ILE A 258 -4.45 -11.36 12.31
CA ILE A 258 -3.41 -12.38 12.40
C ILE A 258 -2.02 -11.74 12.50
N ASN A 259 -1.15 -12.36 13.29
CA ASN A 259 0.29 -12.11 13.25
C ASN A 259 0.94 -13.05 12.24
N ILE A 260 1.77 -12.51 11.32
CA ILE A 260 2.40 -13.30 10.27
C ILE A 260 3.80 -13.76 10.70
N GLY A 261 4.64 -12.87 11.19
CA GLY A 261 6.01 -13.17 11.58
C GLY A 261 6.99 -12.12 11.09
N GLN A 262 8.24 -12.52 10.87
CA GLN A 262 9.22 -11.66 10.24
C GLN A 262 8.86 -11.42 8.78
N GLY A 263 9.16 -10.23 8.27
CA GLY A 263 8.92 -9.91 6.87
C GLY A 263 8.97 -8.44 6.54
N SER A 264 8.87 -8.14 5.26
CA SER A 264 8.78 -6.78 4.71
C SER A 264 7.52 -6.66 3.88
N PRO A 265 6.43 -6.12 4.44
CA PRO A 265 5.19 -5.85 3.73
C PRO A 265 5.40 -4.97 2.49
N THR A 266 4.85 -5.35 1.36
CA THR A 266 4.93 -4.57 0.12
C THR A 266 3.61 -4.43 -0.62
N ASN A 267 2.66 -5.35 -0.42
CA ASN A 267 1.34 -5.27 -1.03
C ASN A 267 0.32 -6.04 -0.19
N LEU A 268 -0.91 -5.58 -0.24
CA LEU A 268 -2.07 -6.28 0.26
C LEU A 268 -3.22 -6.14 -0.74
N LEU A 269 -3.79 -7.24 -1.19
CA LEU A 269 -4.96 -7.22 -2.06
C LEU A 269 -5.99 -8.25 -1.65
N HIS A 270 -7.26 -8.01 -1.97
CA HIS A 270 -8.35 -8.96 -1.74
C HIS A 270 -8.74 -9.67 -3.04
N LEU A 271 -8.93 -10.99 -2.97
CA LEU A 271 -9.16 -11.84 -4.14
C LEU A 271 -10.62 -11.91 -4.61
N LYS A 272 -11.51 -11.03 -4.14
CA LYS A 272 -12.93 -11.04 -4.50
C LYS A 272 -13.19 -11.03 -6.01
N ASP A 273 -12.39 -10.26 -6.75
CA ASP A 273 -12.51 -10.06 -8.20
C ASP A 273 -11.65 -11.05 -9.01
N ALA A 274 -10.83 -11.87 -8.34
CA ALA A 274 -9.98 -12.83 -9.01
C ALA A 274 -10.77 -14.05 -9.51
N LYS A 275 -10.40 -14.58 -10.67
CA LYS A 275 -10.92 -15.85 -11.18
C LYS A 275 -10.21 -17.04 -10.55
N PHE A 276 -10.33 -17.15 -9.22
CA PHE A 276 -9.86 -18.28 -8.43
C PHE A 276 -11.05 -19.05 -7.83
N PRO A 277 -10.84 -20.32 -7.38
CA PRO A 277 -11.86 -21.11 -6.72
C PRO A 277 -12.48 -20.45 -5.49
N ALA A 278 -13.66 -20.94 -5.08
CA ALA A 278 -14.42 -20.42 -3.93
C ALA A 278 -13.58 -20.28 -2.65
N LYS A 279 -12.63 -21.18 -2.41
CA LYS A 279 -11.67 -21.13 -1.30
C LYS A 279 -10.99 -19.76 -1.14
N TYR A 280 -10.71 -19.06 -2.25
CA TYR A 280 -9.95 -17.82 -2.25
C TYR A 280 -10.82 -16.54 -2.33
N LYS A 281 -12.14 -16.66 -2.42
CA LYS A 281 -13.02 -15.49 -2.62
C LYS A 281 -13.07 -14.53 -1.42
N ASN A 282 -12.88 -15.04 -0.20
CA ASN A 282 -12.78 -14.21 1.01
C ASN A 282 -11.36 -14.27 1.59
N THR A 283 -10.38 -13.93 0.75
CA THR A 283 -8.97 -14.10 1.07
C THR A 283 -8.19 -12.84 0.72
N LEU A 284 -7.32 -12.42 1.63
CA LEU A 284 -6.30 -11.42 1.37
C LEU A 284 -5.02 -12.10 0.89
N LEU A 285 -4.33 -11.52 -0.09
CA LEU A 285 -2.94 -11.85 -0.40
C LEU A 285 -2.03 -10.77 0.19
N ALA A 286 -1.15 -11.18 1.07
CA ALA A 286 -0.14 -10.33 1.70
C ALA A 286 1.24 -10.69 1.13
N PHE A 287 1.92 -9.71 0.55
CA PHE A 287 3.21 -9.91 -0.12
C PHE A 287 4.36 -9.59 0.81
N ASP A 288 5.33 -10.49 0.88
CA ASP A 288 6.56 -10.32 1.64
C ASP A 288 7.76 -10.25 0.70
N TRP A 289 8.42 -9.08 0.68
CA TRP A 289 9.58 -8.85 -0.16
C TRP A 289 10.82 -9.61 0.31
N THR A 290 11.01 -9.70 1.64
CA THR A 290 12.24 -10.27 2.23
C THR A 290 12.33 -11.78 1.99
N PHE A 291 11.25 -12.48 2.19
CA PHE A 291 11.23 -13.95 2.08
C PHE A 291 10.69 -14.46 0.73
N GLY A 292 10.20 -13.54 -0.12
CA GLY A 292 9.66 -13.91 -1.43
C GLY A 292 8.44 -14.82 -1.30
N VAL A 293 7.49 -14.45 -0.43
CA VAL A 293 6.30 -15.24 -0.14
C VAL A 293 5.04 -14.40 -0.28
N MET A 294 4.04 -14.94 -0.95
CA MET A 294 2.66 -14.47 -0.88
C MET A 294 1.90 -15.31 0.14
N HIS A 295 1.39 -14.67 1.18
CA HIS A 295 0.54 -15.31 2.16
C HIS A 295 -0.94 -15.11 1.80
N ALA A 296 -1.67 -16.20 1.60
CA ALA A 296 -3.12 -16.17 1.55
C ALA A 296 -3.66 -16.18 2.98
N ILE A 297 -4.40 -15.14 3.33
CA ILE A 297 -5.03 -14.98 4.65
C ILE A 297 -6.52 -15.20 4.46
N HIS A 298 -7.00 -16.36 4.86
CA HIS A 298 -8.41 -16.72 4.82
C HIS A 298 -9.15 -16.07 5.98
N LEU A 299 -9.99 -15.10 5.67
CA LEU A 299 -10.73 -14.32 6.67
C LEU A 299 -11.91 -15.13 7.24
N LYS A 300 -12.05 -15.11 8.56
CA LYS A 300 -13.17 -15.70 9.29
C LYS A 300 -13.80 -14.66 10.20
N PRO A 301 -15.11 -14.40 10.12
CA PRO A 301 -15.79 -13.49 11.04
C PRO A 301 -15.59 -13.91 12.50
N ALA A 302 -15.31 -12.94 13.36
CA ALA A 302 -15.12 -13.14 14.80
C ALA A 302 -15.66 -11.93 15.58
N GLY A 303 -16.90 -12.02 16.06
CA GLY A 303 -17.61 -10.91 16.67
C GLY A 303 -17.84 -9.77 15.67
N SER A 304 -17.37 -8.56 16.01
CA SER A 304 -17.42 -7.38 15.15
C SER A 304 -16.16 -7.20 14.28
N SER A 305 -15.30 -8.21 14.20
CA SER A 305 -14.06 -8.20 13.44
C SER A 305 -13.82 -9.57 12.81
N PHE A 306 -12.55 -9.89 12.55
CA PHE A 306 -12.14 -11.11 11.89
C PHE A 306 -10.96 -11.77 12.60
N THR A 307 -10.81 -13.06 12.39
CA THR A 307 -9.56 -13.81 12.54
C THR A 307 -9.11 -14.29 11.17
N GLY A 308 -7.81 -14.62 11.03
CA GLY A 308 -7.25 -15.10 9.79
C GLY A 308 -6.52 -16.43 9.94
N GLU A 309 -6.61 -17.26 8.93
CA GLU A 309 -5.74 -18.44 8.77
C GLU A 309 -4.78 -18.21 7.62
N ARG A 310 -3.49 -18.44 7.87
CA ARG A 310 -2.43 -18.24 6.88
C ARG A 310 -2.15 -19.52 6.09
N GLU A 311 -2.06 -19.37 4.78
CA GLU A 311 -1.56 -20.36 3.84
C GLU A 311 -0.44 -19.74 3.00
N GLU A 312 0.60 -20.49 2.67
CA GLU A 312 1.56 -20.09 1.64
C GLU A 312 0.89 -20.28 0.27
N PHE A 313 0.61 -19.17 -0.42
CA PHE A 313 -0.02 -19.20 -1.74
C PHE A 313 1.00 -19.41 -2.85
N LEU A 314 2.12 -18.71 -2.77
CA LEU A 314 3.21 -18.76 -3.73
C LEU A 314 4.49 -18.30 -3.04
N SER A 315 5.61 -18.97 -3.35
CA SER A 315 6.92 -18.55 -2.87
C SER A 315 8.01 -18.82 -3.91
N GLY A 316 9.14 -18.17 -3.75
CA GLY A 316 10.32 -18.37 -4.61
C GLY A 316 11.58 -17.72 -4.03
N ILE A 317 12.75 -18.20 -4.48
CA ILE A 317 14.06 -17.68 -4.08
C ILE A 317 14.94 -17.54 -5.31
N PRO A 318 15.31 -16.31 -5.73
CA PRO A 318 14.78 -15.03 -5.24
C PRO A 318 13.39 -14.72 -5.79
N LEU A 319 12.54 -14.06 -4.98
CA LEU A 319 11.24 -13.54 -5.43
C LEU A 319 10.94 -12.22 -4.69
N PRO A 320 11.64 -11.12 -5.01
CA PRO A 320 11.49 -9.85 -4.33
C PRO A 320 10.18 -9.16 -4.76
N LEU A 321 9.07 -9.57 -4.14
CA LEU A 321 7.72 -9.11 -4.44
C LEU A 321 7.55 -7.63 -4.12
N THR A 322 7.11 -6.83 -5.08
CA THR A 322 6.91 -5.38 -4.86
C THR A 322 5.45 -4.97 -4.83
N ASP A 323 4.68 -5.35 -5.85
CA ASP A 323 3.27 -4.94 -5.96
C ASP A 323 2.46 -5.95 -6.77
N GLY A 324 1.14 -5.91 -6.68
CA GLY A 324 0.24 -6.77 -7.43
C GLY A 324 -1.17 -6.22 -7.56
N ALA A 325 -1.88 -6.69 -8.57
CA ALA A 325 -3.27 -6.31 -8.81
C ALA A 325 -4.03 -7.43 -9.53
N ILE A 326 -5.34 -7.44 -9.38
CA ILE A 326 -6.20 -8.29 -10.20
C ILE A 326 -6.47 -7.57 -11.52
N GLY A 327 -6.06 -8.20 -12.61
CA GLY A 327 -6.25 -7.64 -13.95
C GLY A 327 -7.69 -7.71 -14.44
N PRO A 328 -8.02 -7.01 -15.54
CA PRO A 328 -9.35 -7.01 -16.14
C PRO A 328 -9.84 -8.40 -16.59
N ASP A 329 -8.91 -9.31 -16.82
CA ASP A 329 -9.18 -10.72 -17.16
C ASP A 329 -9.46 -11.60 -15.93
N GLY A 330 -9.32 -11.05 -14.70
CA GLY A 330 -9.49 -11.73 -13.42
C GLY A 330 -8.28 -12.58 -12.99
N ALA A 331 -7.15 -12.48 -13.68
CA ALA A 331 -5.89 -13.08 -13.23
C ALA A 331 -5.18 -12.17 -12.22
N LEU A 332 -4.35 -12.75 -11.37
CA LEU A 332 -3.42 -12.01 -10.54
C LEU A 332 -2.19 -11.64 -11.36
N TYR A 333 -1.85 -10.37 -11.37
CA TYR A 333 -0.58 -9.86 -11.87
C TYR A 333 0.26 -9.37 -10.71
N PHE A 334 1.56 -9.64 -10.75
CA PHE A 334 2.47 -9.13 -9.73
C PHE A 334 3.85 -8.81 -10.30
N LEU A 335 4.52 -7.91 -9.62
CA LEU A 335 5.85 -7.43 -9.93
C LEU A 335 6.87 -7.95 -8.92
N THR A 336 8.08 -8.17 -9.41
CA THR A 336 9.28 -8.29 -8.57
C THR A 336 10.22 -7.13 -8.85
N GLY A 337 11.08 -6.78 -7.88
CA GLY A 337 12.02 -5.69 -8.04
C GLY A 337 12.31 -4.96 -6.73
N GLY A 338 12.45 -3.65 -6.81
CA GLY A 338 12.86 -2.80 -5.69
C GLY A 338 14.36 -2.90 -5.40
N ARG A 339 14.89 -1.94 -4.65
CA ARG A 339 16.30 -1.90 -4.20
C ARG A 339 17.32 -2.14 -5.31
N ARG A 340 17.03 -1.65 -6.52
CA ARG A 340 17.85 -1.75 -7.74
C ARG A 340 18.00 -3.18 -8.31
N LEU A 341 17.13 -4.09 -7.89
CA LEU A 341 17.04 -5.42 -8.51
C LEU A 341 16.36 -5.32 -9.87
N ASP A 342 16.64 -6.30 -10.72
CA ASP A 342 15.88 -6.49 -11.96
C ASP A 342 14.42 -6.78 -11.63
N CYS A 343 13.52 -6.40 -12.54
CA CYS A 343 12.10 -6.63 -12.37
C CYS A 343 11.56 -7.62 -13.37
N ASP A 344 10.63 -8.42 -12.89
CA ASP A 344 9.80 -9.29 -13.72
C ASP A 344 8.32 -8.99 -13.47
N LEU A 345 7.50 -9.26 -14.49
CA LEU A 345 6.06 -9.24 -14.41
C LEU A 345 5.53 -10.66 -14.57
N TYR A 346 4.75 -11.09 -13.60
CA TYR A 346 4.13 -12.42 -13.59
C TYR A 346 2.62 -12.30 -13.73
N ARG A 347 2.01 -13.32 -14.35
CA ARG A 347 0.58 -13.53 -14.43
C ARG A 347 0.24 -14.90 -13.85
N VAL A 348 -0.65 -14.94 -12.88
CA VAL A 348 -1.14 -16.17 -12.24
C VAL A 348 -2.61 -16.36 -12.54
N SER A 349 -2.97 -17.52 -13.06
CA SER A 349 -4.35 -17.90 -13.34
C SER A 349 -4.62 -19.32 -12.87
N TYR A 350 -5.87 -19.57 -12.47
CA TYR A 350 -6.31 -20.92 -12.12
C TYR A 350 -6.54 -21.74 -13.37
N VAL A 351 -5.98 -22.96 -13.40
CA VAL A 351 -6.08 -23.91 -14.53
C VAL A 351 -6.82 -25.20 -14.17
N GLY A 352 -7.41 -25.29 -12.96
CA GLY A 352 -8.18 -26.44 -12.53
C GLY A 352 -9.64 -26.41 -13.01
N ASN A 353 -10.45 -27.34 -12.51
CA ASN A 353 -11.83 -27.55 -12.94
C ASN A 353 -12.88 -26.99 -11.98
N GLU A 354 -12.48 -26.37 -10.87
CA GLU A 354 -13.43 -25.78 -9.93
C GLU A 354 -14.03 -24.49 -10.50
N SER A 355 -15.26 -24.18 -10.07
CA SER A 355 -15.91 -22.93 -10.44
C SER A 355 -15.13 -21.73 -9.91
N THR A 356 -14.89 -20.75 -10.75
CA THR A 356 -14.30 -19.45 -10.40
C THR A 356 -15.35 -18.32 -10.37
N ALA A 357 -16.63 -18.66 -10.46
CA ALA A 357 -17.72 -17.68 -10.40
C ALA A 357 -17.68 -16.89 -9.07
N PRO A 358 -18.11 -15.62 -9.05
CA PRO A 358 -18.31 -14.88 -7.83
C PRO A 358 -19.23 -15.65 -6.87
N ILE A 359 -18.94 -15.59 -5.58
CA ILE A 359 -19.88 -16.08 -4.56
C ILE A 359 -20.98 -15.03 -4.45
N ALA A 360 -22.24 -15.47 -4.52
CA ALA A 360 -23.35 -14.57 -4.25
C ALA A 360 -23.24 -14.03 -2.81
N ALA A 361 -23.40 -12.72 -2.66
CA ALA A 361 -23.39 -12.05 -1.37
C ALA A 361 -24.60 -12.46 -0.55
#